data_a6f195ed911f12a389b33aef5e523236
#
_entry.id   a6f195ed911f12a389b33aef5e523236
#
_cell.length_a   1.000
_cell.length_b   1.000
_cell.length_c   1.000
_cell.angle_alpha   90.00
_cell.angle_beta   90.00
_cell.angle_gamma   90.00
#
_symmetry.space_group_name_H-M   'P 1'
#
loop_
_entity.id
_entity.type
_entity.pdbx_description
1 polymer ?
#
loop_
_entity_poly.entity_id
_entity_poly.type
_entity_poly.pdbx_seq_one_letter_code
_entity_poly.pdbx_strand_id
1 'polypeptide(L)'
;MQIQDQHDQLDQLLRQGRGGSWWPFLLAAALLVGVAGYGISIYDSLPDRIPLHFGADGQATRWGRKSPGTVFMPLIVTAATTWMIPLVALLLPSFVTTPKDASAWTRLRVEGSIRGTRAGLGWVSVLVALLMAWISVASWRAPEWLSPWPVALFIVAMFTALVLAYRRWARWARSTAQLHGIHPTPEEEAEERLWLPLGLYKNPEDPRVMVPKREGHGLGTTINVGSRGGRIAVVAFAVAIIVPIVLIAWLG
;
A
#
# COMPACT_ATOMS: atom_id res chain seq x y z
N MET A 1 -31.01 -26.93 10.49
CA MET A 1 -31.63 -25.74 9.88
C MET A 1 -31.02 -24.43 10.41
N GLN A 2 -31.06 -24.12 11.70
CA GLN A 2 -30.49 -22.85 12.25
C GLN A 2 -28.98 -22.62 12.02
N ILE A 3 -28.15 -23.65 12.10
CA ILE A 3 -26.68 -23.52 11.88
C ILE A 3 -26.37 -23.19 10.42
N GLN A 4 -27.08 -23.81 9.48
CA GLN A 4 -26.91 -23.56 8.04
C GLN A 4 -27.31 -22.11 7.69
N ASP A 5 -28.44 -21.64 8.24
CA ASP A 5 -28.92 -20.28 8.02
C ASP A 5 -27.91 -19.21 8.56
N GLN A 6 -27.26 -19.50 9.69
CA GLN A 6 -26.21 -18.60 10.24
C GLN A 6 -24.96 -18.57 9.36
N HIS A 7 -24.53 -19.70 8.80
CA HIS A 7 -23.42 -19.77 7.86
C HIS A 7 -23.71 -18.98 6.58
N ASP A 8 -24.91 -19.14 6.01
CA ASP A 8 -25.31 -18.46 4.80
C ASP A 8 -25.42 -16.94 5.00
N GLN A 9 -25.93 -16.50 6.14
CA GLN A 9 -25.95 -15.07 6.52
C GLN A 9 -24.55 -14.50 6.64
N LEU A 10 -23.62 -15.20 7.30
CA LEU A 10 -22.23 -14.76 7.42
C LEU A 10 -21.57 -14.67 6.05
N ASP A 11 -21.76 -15.65 5.17
CA ASP A 11 -21.21 -15.63 3.81
C ASP A 11 -21.75 -14.46 2.98
N GLN A 12 -23.03 -14.13 3.14
CA GLN A 12 -23.62 -12.95 2.51
C GLN A 12 -22.98 -11.64 3.02
N LEU A 13 -22.79 -11.51 4.33
CA LEU A 13 -22.11 -10.36 4.95
C LEU A 13 -20.65 -10.21 4.45
N LEU A 14 -19.94 -11.33 4.33
CA LEU A 14 -18.57 -11.35 3.83
C LEU A 14 -18.48 -10.95 2.35
N ARG A 15 -19.53 -11.13 1.56
CA ARG A 15 -19.59 -10.75 0.14
C ARG A 15 -20.03 -9.29 -0.07
N GLN A 16 -20.82 -8.73 0.83
CA GLN A 16 -21.36 -7.38 0.71
C GLN A 16 -20.24 -6.32 0.70
N GLY A 17 -20.31 -5.35 -0.21
CA GLY A 17 -19.42 -4.20 -0.26
C GLY A 17 -17.98 -4.48 -0.73
N ARG A 18 -17.66 -5.69 -1.21
CA ARG A 18 -16.32 -6.01 -1.76
C ARG A 18 -15.94 -5.14 -2.95
N GLY A 19 -16.92 -4.70 -3.75
CA GLY A 19 -16.68 -3.82 -4.91
C GLY A 19 -16.12 -2.45 -4.55
N GLY A 20 -16.48 -1.89 -3.40
CA GLY A 20 -16.07 -0.54 -2.99
C GLY A 20 -14.58 -0.35 -2.71
N SER A 21 -13.78 -1.41 -2.70
CA SER A 21 -12.33 -1.34 -2.50
C SER A 21 -11.54 -1.19 -3.82
N TRP A 22 -12.21 -1.20 -4.98
CA TRP A 22 -11.56 -1.16 -6.29
C TRP A 22 -11.46 0.24 -6.91
N TRP A 23 -12.30 1.20 -6.49
CA TRP A 23 -12.32 2.53 -7.10
C TRP A 23 -10.99 3.29 -7.08
N PRO A 24 -10.06 3.11 -6.08
CA PRO A 24 -8.79 3.82 -6.14
C PRO A 24 -7.92 3.39 -7.33
N PHE A 25 -8.01 2.12 -7.76
CA PHE A 25 -7.29 1.66 -8.96
C PHE A 25 -7.81 2.33 -10.23
N LEU A 26 -9.14 2.53 -10.33
CA LEU A 26 -9.74 3.28 -11.44
C LEU A 26 -9.30 4.75 -11.43
N LEU A 27 -9.21 5.35 -10.25
CA LEU A 27 -8.71 6.72 -10.10
C LEU A 27 -7.26 6.84 -10.54
N ALA A 28 -6.40 5.89 -10.14
CA ALA A 28 -5.00 5.86 -10.57
C ALA A 28 -4.88 5.75 -12.10
N ALA A 29 -5.68 4.88 -12.72
CA ALA A 29 -5.71 4.75 -14.18
C ALA A 29 -6.20 6.04 -14.87
N ALA A 30 -7.26 6.66 -14.35
CA ALA A 30 -7.79 7.91 -14.89
C ALA A 30 -6.77 9.06 -14.80
N LEU A 31 -6.03 9.16 -13.69
CA LEU A 31 -4.94 10.13 -13.52
C LEU A 31 -3.85 9.94 -14.60
N LEU A 32 -3.39 8.71 -14.82
CA LEU A 32 -2.36 8.42 -15.81
C LEU A 32 -2.84 8.72 -17.24
N VAL A 33 -4.08 8.36 -17.56
CA VAL A 33 -4.71 8.71 -18.87
C VAL A 33 -4.82 10.22 -19.04
N GLY A 34 -5.25 10.94 -18.00
CA GLY A 34 -5.36 12.40 -18.04
C GLY A 34 -4.01 13.08 -18.28
N VAL A 35 -2.96 12.64 -17.57
CA VAL A 35 -1.61 13.20 -17.76
C VAL A 35 -1.02 12.82 -19.13
N ALA A 36 -1.26 11.60 -19.60
CA ALA A 36 -0.86 11.21 -20.95
C ALA A 36 -1.54 12.07 -22.03
N GLY A 37 -2.86 12.29 -21.90
CA GLY A 37 -3.62 13.17 -22.78
C GLY A 37 -3.10 14.61 -22.75
N TYR A 38 -2.80 15.15 -21.58
CA TYR A 38 -2.16 16.46 -21.46
C TYR A 38 -0.78 16.49 -22.15
N GLY A 39 0.07 15.48 -21.92
CA GLY A 39 1.38 15.37 -22.58
C GLY A 39 1.28 15.30 -24.10
N ILE A 40 0.27 14.60 -24.63
CA ILE A 40 0.00 14.55 -26.08
C ILE A 40 -0.39 15.95 -26.59
N SER A 41 -1.26 16.65 -25.88
CA SER A 41 -1.74 17.98 -26.30
C SER A 41 -0.66 19.05 -26.37
N ILE A 42 0.41 18.91 -25.56
CA ILE A 42 1.52 19.86 -25.52
C ILE A 42 2.79 19.34 -26.21
N TYR A 43 2.75 18.14 -26.81
CA TYR A 43 3.94 17.44 -27.30
C TYR A 43 4.80 18.29 -28.23
N ASP A 44 4.19 19.00 -29.18
CA ASP A 44 4.91 19.81 -30.17
C ASP A 44 5.63 21.01 -29.53
N SER A 45 5.08 21.56 -28.45
CA SER A 45 5.64 22.69 -27.71
C SER A 45 6.74 22.27 -26.70
N LEU A 46 6.98 20.98 -26.48
CA LEU A 46 7.99 20.51 -25.55
C LEU A 46 9.41 20.83 -26.06
N PRO A 47 10.36 21.09 -25.15
CA PRO A 47 11.79 21.29 -25.49
C PRO A 47 12.38 20.12 -26.24
N ASP A 48 13.39 20.36 -27.11
CA ASP A 48 14.09 19.32 -27.87
C ASP A 48 14.88 18.35 -27.01
N ARG A 49 15.23 18.77 -25.78
CA ARG A 49 15.92 17.94 -24.78
C ARG A 49 15.12 17.91 -23.49
N ILE A 50 14.95 16.71 -22.96
CA ILE A 50 14.16 16.44 -21.76
C ILE A 50 15.07 15.71 -20.75
N PRO A 51 15.04 16.10 -19.47
CA PRO A 51 15.77 15.37 -18.43
C PRO A 51 15.16 13.97 -18.26
N LEU A 52 16.03 12.96 -18.28
CA LEU A 52 15.67 11.54 -18.14
C LEU A 52 15.96 11.00 -16.75
N HIS A 53 16.83 11.69 -16.01
CA HIS A 53 17.22 11.27 -14.68
C HIS A 53 17.64 12.48 -13.85
N PHE A 54 17.18 12.50 -12.60
CA PHE A 54 17.58 13.47 -11.60
C PHE A 54 18.40 12.77 -10.53
N GLY A 55 19.47 13.38 -10.09
CA GLY A 55 20.28 12.94 -8.96
C GLY A 55 19.53 13.03 -7.64
N ALA A 56 20.15 12.54 -6.59
CA ALA A 56 19.59 12.61 -5.25
C ALA A 56 19.44 14.04 -4.73
N ASP A 57 20.30 14.95 -5.22
CA ASP A 57 20.28 16.40 -5.00
C ASP A 57 19.20 17.12 -5.84
N GLY A 58 18.48 16.41 -6.68
CA GLY A 58 17.49 16.95 -7.59
C GLY A 58 18.04 17.52 -8.90
N GLN A 59 19.35 17.50 -9.13
CA GLN A 59 19.96 17.98 -10.38
C GLN A 59 19.69 17.01 -11.53
N ALA A 60 19.42 17.55 -12.73
CA ALA A 60 19.27 16.74 -13.93
C ALA A 60 20.62 16.18 -14.36
N THR A 61 20.82 14.86 -14.23
CA THR A 61 22.10 14.19 -14.50
C THR A 61 22.16 13.52 -15.86
N ARG A 62 21.02 13.31 -16.53
CA ARG A 62 20.95 12.73 -17.87
C ARG A 62 19.83 13.36 -18.68
N TRP A 63 20.15 13.70 -19.93
CA TRP A 63 19.23 14.30 -20.89
C TRP A 63 19.06 13.44 -22.11
N GLY A 64 17.86 13.45 -22.69
CA GLY A 64 17.52 12.76 -23.94
C GLY A 64 16.90 13.71 -24.96
N ARG A 65 16.96 13.33 -26.25
CA ARG A 65 16.21 14.03 -27.30
C ARG A 65 14.73 13.78 -27.14
N LYS A 66 13.90 14.79 -27.46
CA LYS A 66 12.46 14.66 -27.52
C LYS A 66 12.07 13.53 -28.48
N SER A 67 11.35 12.56 -27.98
CA SER A 67 10.69 11.50 -28.72
C SER A 67 9.51 10.99 -27.91
N PRO A 68 8.51 10.34 -28.50
CA PRO A 68 7.40 9.76 -27.74
C PRO A 68 7.89 8.83 -26.62
N GLY A 69 8.94 8.03 -26.89
CA GLY A 69 9.54 7.14 -25.89
C GLY A 69 10.12 7.90 -24.70
N THR A 70 10.91 8.96 -24.92
CA THR A 70 11.54 9.74 -23.84
C THR A 70 10.50 10.55 -23.05
N VAL A 71 9.51 11.12 -23.71
CA VAL A 71 8.45 11.94 -23.08
C VAL A 71 7.53 11.10 -22.22
N PHE A 72 7.08 9.95 -22.72
CA PHE A 72 6.05 9.14 -22.05
C PHE A 72 6.60 7.93 -21.29
N MET A 73 7.92 7.64 -21.34
CA MET A 73 8.53 6.51 -20.63
C MET A 73 8.16 6.44 -19.14
N PRO A 74 8.21 7.54 -18.35
CA PRO A 74 7.83 7.48 -16.94
C PRO A 74 6.37 7.04 -16.76
N LEU A 75 5.46 7.51 -17.60
CA LEU A 75 4.03 7.14 -17.56
C LEU A 75 3.81 5.69 -17.99
N ILE A 76 4.54 5.21 -19.01
CA ILE A 76 4.45 3.82 -19.49
C ILE A 76 4.91 2.85 -18.41
N VAL A 77 6.06 3.11 -17.78
CA VAL A 77 6.58 2.28 -16.68
C VAL A 77 5.61 2.32 -15.50
N THR A 78 5.08 3.50 -15.17
CA THR A 78 4.09 3.63 -14.09
C THR A 78 2.80 2.91 -14.42
N ALA A 79 2.30 2.99 -15.64
CA ALA A 79 1.13 2.25 -16.07
C ALA A 79 1.34 0.75 -15.91
N ALA A 80 2.47 0.21 -16.36
CA ALA A 80 2.80 -1.21 -16.23
C ALA A 80 2.80 -1.66 -14.76
N THR A 81 3.47 -0.91 -13.86
CA THR A 81 3.49 -1.22 -12.42
C THR A 81 2.12 -1.05 -11.77
N THR A 82 1.37 0.01 -12.14
CA THR A 82 0.02 0.27 -11.62
C THR A 82 -0.97 -0.80 -12.06
N TRP A 83 -0.77 -1.46 -13.21
CA TRP A 83 -1.58 -2.61 -13.65
C TRP A 83 -1.23 -3.92 -12.91
N MET A 84 0.01 -4.08 -12.46
CA MET A 84 0.40 -5.26 -11.66
C MET A 84 -0.21 -5.23 -10.27
N ILE A 85 -0.37 -4.07 -9.64
CA ILE A 85 -0.89 -3.96 -8.28
C ILE A 85 -2.33 -4.49 -8.14
N PRO A 86 -3.31 -4.12 -8.99
CA PRO A 86 -4.65 -4.72 -8.95
C PRO A 86 -4.66 -6.22 -9.23
N LEU A 87 -3.74 -6.73 -10.05
CA LEU A 87 -3.59 -8.18 -10.24
C LEU A 87 -3.18 -8.87 -8.93
N VAL A 88 -2.19 -8.33 -8.22
CA VAL A 88 -1.82 -8.82 -6.87
C VAL A 88 -3.00 -8.70 -5.92
N ALA A 89 -3.73 -7.58 -5.93
CA ALA A 89 -4.91 -7.36 -5.09
C ALA A 89 -6.06 -8.34 -5.41
N LEU A 90 -6.19 -8.79 -6.66
CA LEU A 90 -7.14 -9.80 -7.08
C LEU A 90 -6.76 -11.19 -6.55
N LEU A 91 -5.48 -11.51 -6.55
CA LEU A 91 -4.95 -12.80 -6.10
C LEU A 91 -4.81 -12.92 -4.57
N LEU A 92 -4.94 -11.80 -3.83
CA LEU A 92 -4.81 -11.81 -2.36
C LEU A 92 -5.60 -12.93 -1.66
N PRO A 93 -6.89 -13.19 -1.99
CA PRO A 93 -7.64 -14.26 -1.34
C PRO A 93 -7.02 -15.65 -1.52
N SER A 94 -6.29 -15.88 -2.62
CA SER A 94 -5.62 -17.17 -2.88
C SER A 94 -4.39 -17.40 -1.99
N PHE A 95 -3.83 -16.33 -1.43
CA PHE A 95 -2.68 -16.41 -0.51
C PHE A 95 -3.09 -16.38 0.97
N VAL A 96 -4.40 -16.24 1.24
CA VAL A 96 -4.94 -16.17 2.59
C VAL A 96 -5.75 -17.42 2.86
N THR A 97 -5.19 -18.33 3.66
CA THR A 97 -5.90 -19.52 4.09
C THR A 97 -6.68 -19.23 5.36
N THR A 98 -7.99 -19.45 5.32
CA THR A 98 -8.83 -19.43 6.51
C THR A 98 -9.12 -20.89 6.86
N PRO A 99 -8.86 -21.37 8.11
CA PRO A 99 -9.22 -22.69 8.52
C PRO A 99 -10.71 -22.98 8.28
N LYS A 100 -11.07 -24.21 7.92
CA LYS A 100 -12.46 -24.58 7.63
C LYS A 100 -13.35 -24.45 8.86
N ASP A 101 -12.78 -24.64 10.03
CA ASP A 101 -13.38 -24.56 11.37
C ASP A 101 -13.21 -23.19 12.03
N ALA A 102 -12.71 -22.19 11.28
CA ALA A 102 -12.51 -20.85 11.81
C ALA A 102 -13.83 -20.25 12.32
N SER A 103 -13.75 -19.60 13.49
CA SER A 103 -14.87 -18.90 14.09
C SER A 103 -15.42 -17.79 13.17
N ALA A 104 -16.66 -17.39 13.39
CA ALA A 104 -17.27 -16.25 12.66
C ALA A 104 -16.45 -14.96 12.86
N TRP A 105 -15.91 -14.73 14.06
CA TRP A 105 -15.00 -13.61 14.36
C TRP A 105 -13.74 -13.66 13.49
N THR A 106 -13.05 -14.81 13.47
CA THR A 106 -11.82 -14.97 12.65
C THR A 106 -12.12 -14.77 11.17
N ARG A 107 -13.25 -15.27 10.63
CA ARG A 107 -13.65 -15.05 9.22
C ARG A 107 -13.89 -13.58 8.91
N LEU A 108 -14.57 -12.81 9.78
CA LEU A 108 -14.78 -11.37 9.63
C LEU A 108 -13.45 -10.60 9.69
N ARG A 109 -12.58 -10.94 10.62
CA ARG A 109 -11.26 -10.33 10.79
C ARG A 109 -10.39 -10.55 9.54
N VAL A 110 -10.36 -11.77 9.01
CA VAL A 110 -9.61 -12.10 7.79
C VAL A 110 -10.14 -11.34 6.59
N GLU A 111 -11.46 -11.28 6.42
CA GLU A 111 -12.10 -10.50 5.34
C GLU A 111 -11.74 -9.00 5.49
N GLY A 112 -11.77 -8.45 6.70
CA GLY A 112 -11.33 -7.09 6.99
C GLY A 112 -9.87 -6.86 6.60
N SER A 113 -8.99 -7.82 6.86
CA SER A 113 -7.58 -7.77 6.47
C SER A 113 -7.41 -7.76 4.94
N ILE A 114 -8.12 -8.62 4.21
CA ILE A 114 -8.10 -8.66 2.74
C ILE A 114 -8.57 -7.32 2.16
N ARG A 115 -9.69 -6.78 2.67
CA ARG A 115 -10.22 -5.47 2.23
C ARG A 115 -9.25 -4.34 2.55
N GLY A 116 -8.65 -4.35 3.75
CA GLY A 116 -7.67 -3.36 4.17
C GLY A 116 -6.44 -3.36 3.27
N THR A 117 -5.90 -4.54 2.99
CA THR A 117 -4.75 -4.69 2.08
C THR A 117 -5.09 -4.22 0.67
N ARG A 118 -6.23 -4.63 0.13
CA ARG A 118 -6.70 -4.20 -1.20
C ARG A 118 -6.89 -2.68 -1.27
N ALA A 119 -7.55 -2.09 -0.29
CA ALA A 119 -7.74 -0.64 -0.23
C ALA A 119 -6.39 0.11 -0.09
N GLY A 120 -5.48 -0.40 0.74
CA GLY A 120 -4.12 0.13 0.90
C GLY A 120 -3.36 0.12 -0.42
N LEU A 121 -3.33 -1.01 -1.12
CA LEU A 121 -2.70 -1.15 -2.44
C LEU A 121 -3.33 -0.19 -3.47
N GLY A 122 -4.66 -0.03 -3.44
CA GLY A 122 -5.33 0.92 -4.31
C GLY A 122 -4.90 2.37 -4.07
N TRP A 123 -4.82 2.80 -2.81
CA TRP A 123 -4.34 4.14 -2.47
C TRP A 123 -2.86 4.33 -2.78
N VAL A 124 -2.02 3.30 -2.58
CA VAL A 124 -0.62 3.34 -3.02
C VAL A 124 -0.54 3.55 -4.53
N SER A 125 -1.39 2.86 -5.33
CA SER A 125 -1.46 3.07 -6.78
C SER A 125 -1.80 4.53 -7.15
N VAL A 126 -2.74 5.16 -6.43
CA VAL A 126 -3.09 6.58 -6.64
C VAL A 126 -1.89 7.48 -6.33
N LEU A 127 -1.22 7.25 -5.20
CA LEU A 127 -0.06 8.06 -4.79
C LEU A 127 1.11 7.90 -5.77
N VAL A 128 1.37 6.69 -6.26
CA VAL A 128 2.39 6.44 -7.31
C VAL A 128 2.01 7.17 -8.60
N ALA A 129 0.74 7.09 -9.03
CA ALA A 129 0.27 7.80 -10.20
C ALA A 129 0.44 9.32 -10.06
N LEU A 130 0.11 9.90 -8.89
CA LEU A 130 0.28 11.33 -8.60
C LEU A 130 1.76 11.75 -8.62
N LEU A 131 2.63 10.98 -7.98
CA LEU A 131 4.07 11.27 -7.96
C LEU A 131 4.65 11.23 -9.38
N MET A 132 4.31 10.21 -10.16
CA MET A 132 4.81 10.07 -11.53
C MET A 132 4.19 11.08 -12.49
N ALA A 133 2.93 11.47 -12.28
CA ALA A 133 2.30 12.58 -12.97
C ALA A 133 3.07 13.88 -12.73
N TRP A 134 3.38 14.17 -11.47
CA TRP A 134 4.16 15.35 -11.11
C TRP A 134 5.56 15.32 -11.72
N ILE A 135 6.30 14.20 -11.62
CA ILE A 135 7.64 14.06 -12.23
C ILE A 135 7.55 14.27 -13.74
N SER A 136 6.57 13.67 -14.42
CA SER A 136 6.41 13.80 -15.87
C SER A 136 6.15 15.23 -16.29
N VAL A 137 5.17 15.89 -15.66
CA VAL A 137 4.80 17.29 -15.98
C VAL A 137 5.95 18.25 -15.65
N ALA A 138 6.67 18.03 -14.56
CA ALA A 138 7.86 18.81 -14.21
C ALA A 138 8.98 18.60 -15.24
N SER A 139 9.28 17.35 -15.61
CA SER A 139 10.33 17.02 -16.59
C SER A 139 10.03 17.61 -17.97
N TRP A 140 8.78 17.74 -18.37
CA TRP A 140 8.38 18.34 -19.65
C TRP A 140 8.71 19.84 -19.73
N ARG A 141 8.91 20.52 -18.60
CA ARG A 141 9.38 21.91 -18.54
C ARG A 141 10.90 22.00 -18.63
N ALA A 142 11.61 20.88 -18.79
CA ALA A 142 13.05 20.76 -18.85
C ALA A 142 13.81 21.49 -17.73
N PRO A 143 13.44 21.29 -16.45
CA PRO A 143 14.13 21.95 -15.35
C PRO A 143 15.54 21.34 -15.18
N GLU A 144 16.49 22.18 -14.81
CA GLU A 144 17.82 21.70 -14.39
C GLU A 144 17.77 21.04 -13.01
N TRP A 145 16.78 21.40 -12.19
CA TRP A 145 16.58 20.91 -10.84
C TRP A 145 15.12 20.56 -10.55
N LEU A 146 14.90 19.44 -9.86
CA LEU A 146 13.60 18.96 -9.42
C LEU A 146 13.59 18.83 -7.88
N SER A 147 12.60 19.42 -7.24
CA SER A 147 12.46 19.39 -5.78
C SER A 147 12.34 17.94 -5.24
N PRO A 148 13.10 17.53 -4.23
CA PRO A 148 12.96 16.20 -3.62
C PRO A 148 11.75 16.06 -2.66
N TRP A 149 11.16 17.19 -2.23
CA TRP A 149 10.08 17.18 -1.22
C TRP A 149 8.84 16.38 -1.60
N PRO A 150 8.37 16.35 -2.86
CA PRO A 150 7.24 15.49 -3.25
C PRO A 150 7.50 14.00 -3.04
N VAL A 151 8.76 13.55 -3.15
CA VAL A 151 9.13 12.16 -2.85
C VAL A 151 9.01 11.89 -1.34
N ALA A 152 9.48 12.82 -0.50
CA ALA A 152 9.34 12.70 0.95
C ALA A 152 7.86 12.70 1.36
N LEU A 153 7.06 13.61 0.80
CA LEU A 153 5.60 13.65 1.02
C LEU A 153 4.92 12.35 0.59
N PHE A 154 5.31 11.80 -0.57
CA PHE A 154 4.80 10.51 -1.06
C PHE A 154 5.05 9.38 -0.06
N ILE A 155 6.27 9.28 0.51
CA ILE A 155 6.61 8.25 1.50
C ILE A 155 5.70 8.36 2.74
N VAL A 156 5.56 9.57 3.29
CA VAL A 156 4.69 9.82 4.45
C VAL A 156 3.23 9.50 4.13
N ALA A 157 2.73 9.96 2.98
CA ALA A 157 1.37 9.71 2.54
C ALA A 157 1.10 8.21 2.31
N MET A 158 2.06 7.47 1.76
CA MET A 158 1.98 6.03 1.54
C MET A 158 1.79 5.27 2.87
N PHE A 159 2.65 5.51 3.87
CA PHE A 159 2.50 4.87 5.17
C PHE A 159 1.20 5.27 5.86
N THR A 160 0.82 6.54 5.77
CA THR A 160 -0.45 7.03 6.31
C THR A 160 -1.65 6.33 5.67
N ALA A 161 -1.67 6.22 4.34
CA ALA A 161 -2.74 5.54 3.61
C ALA A 161 -2.86 4.05 4.00
N LEU A 162 -1.74 3.35 4.14
CA LEU A 162 -1.72 1.95 4.58
C LEU A 162 -2.28 1.80 6.00
N VAL A 163 -1.85 2.65 6.94
CA VAL A 163 -2.36 2.62 8.33
C VAL A 163 -3.85 2.94 8.37
N LEU A 164 -4.31 3.96 7.64
CA LEU A 164 -5.72 4.36 7.60
C LEU A 164 -6.59 3.27 6.97
N ALA A 165 -6.14 2.65 5.86
CA ALA A 165 -6.82 1.53 5.23
C ALA A 165 -6.97 0.35 6.20
N TYR A 166 -5.88 -0.04 6.85
CA TYR A 166 -5.91 -1.08 7.88
C TYR A 166 -6.90 -0.77 9.01
N ARG A 167 -6.80 0.43 9.62
CA ARG A 167 -7.68 0.84 10.73
C ARG A 167 -9.15 0.90 10.32
N ARG A 168 -9.45 1.40 9.11
CA ARG A 168 -10.82 1.46 8.59
C ARG A 168 -11.44 0.06 8.52
N TRP A 169 -10.74 -0.90 7.94
CA TRP A 169 -11.26 -2.23 7.73
C TRP A 169 -11.23 -3.11 8.99
N ALA A 170 -10.28 -2.89 9.89
CA ALA A 170 -10.31 -3.48 11.22
C ALA A 170 -11.53 -2.98 12.03
N ARG A 171 -11.87 -1.69 11.93
CA ARG A 171 -13.09 -1.14 12.54
C ARG A 171 -14.36 -1.73 11.90
N TRP A 172 -14.38 -1.87 10.57
CA TRP A 172 -15.49 -2.51 9.88
C TRP A 172 -15.73 -3.94 10.40
N ALA A 173 -14.70 -4.76 10.53
CA ALA A 173 -14.83 -6.12 11.03
C ALA A 173 -15.41 -6.15 12.45
N ARG A 174 -14.92 -5.27 13.35
CA ARG A 174 -15.42 -5.17 14.73
C ARG A 174 -16.87 -4.67 14.79
N SER A 175 -17.20 -3.62 14.05
CA SER A 175 -18.58 -3.09 14.05
C SER A 175 -19.58 -4.09 13.45
N THR A 176 -19.18 -4.80 12.40
CA THR A 176 -20.01 -5.87 11.80
C THR A 176 -20.22 -7.02 12.79
N ALA A 177 -19.17 -7.45 13.48
CA ALA A 177 -19.25 -8.47 14.50
C ALA A 177 -20.23 -8.07 15.64
N GLN A 178 -20.09 -6.84 16.16
CA GLN A 178 -20.97 -6.31 17.20
C GLN A 178 -22.43 -6.26 16.77
N LEU A 179 -22.71 -5.79 15.55
CA LEU A 179 -24.09 -5.70 15.02
C LEU A 179 -24.77 -7.09 14.88
N HIS A 180 -23.99 -8.15 14.73
CA HIS A 180 -24.51 -9.52 14.54
C HIS A 180 -24.29 -10.42 15.77
N GLY A 181 -23.89 -9.83 16.92
CA GLY A 181 -23.67 -10.59 18.15
C GLY A 181 -22.52 -11.60 18.08
N ILE A 182 -21.56 -11.38 17.17
CA ILE A 182 -20.37 -12.21 17.00
C ILE A 182 -19.31 -11.70 17.95
N HIS A 183 -18.85 -12.55 18.87
CA HIS A 183 -17.82 -12.23 19.84
C HIS A 183 -16.58 -13.11 19.63
N PRO A 184 -15.36 -12.57 19.82
CA PRO A 184 -14.15 -13.39 19.87
C PRO A 184 -14.18 -14.32 21.10
N THR A 185 -13.53 -15.47 20.99
CA THR A 185 -13.25 -16.29 22.17
C THR A 185 -12.18 -15.60 23.06
N PRO A 186 -12.04 -15.99 24.34
CA PRO A 186 -10.99 -15.44 25.21
C PRO A 186 -9.57 -15.62 24.62
N GLU A 187 -9.33 -16.73 23.94
CA GLU A 187 -8.05 -17.03 23.28
C GLU A 187 -7.84 -16.09 22.06
N GLU A 188 -8.85 -15.87 21.25
CA GLU A 188 -8.81 -14.95 20.12
C GLU A 188 -8.59 -13.50 20.57
N GLU A 189 -9.19 -13.10 21.70
CA GLU A 189 -8.98 -11.79 22.31
C GLU A 189 -7.55 -11.62 22.84
N ALA A 190 -7.01 -12.64 23.51
CA ALA A 190 -5.63 -12.66 24.00
C ALA A 190 -4.65 -12.54 22.82
N GLU A 191 -4.88 -13.30 21.76
CA GLU A 191 -4.07 -13.23 20.54
C GLU A 191 -4.17 -11.85 19.88
N GLU A 192 -5.39 -11.25 19.78
CA GLU A 192 -5.60 -9.93 19.16
C GLU A 192 -4.71 -8.85 19.79
N ARG A 193 -4.48 -8.90 21.11
CA ARG A 193 -3.65 -7.95 21.83
C ARG A 193 -2.16 -7.99 21.46
N LEU A 194 -1.71 -9.09 20.88
CA LEU A 194 -0.33 -9.27 20.43
C LEU A 194 -0.07 -8.67 19.04
N TRP A 195 -1.13 -8.26 18.33
CA TRP A 195 -1.01 -7.78 16.96
C TRP A 195 -1.29 -6.30 16.83
N LEU A 196 -0.35 -5.59 16.20
CA LEU A 196 -0.44 -4.17 15.89
C LEU A 196 -0.97 -3.96 14.44
N PRO A 197 -1.34 -2.74 14.08
CA PRO A 197 -1.65 -2.37 12.71
C PRO A 197 -0.55 -2.82 11.73
N LEU A 198 -0.96 -3.13 10.50
CA LEU A 198 -0.10 -3.64 9.42
C LEU A 198 0.48 -5.05 9.68
N GLY A 199 -0.08 -5.80 10.63
CA GLY A 199 0.34 -7.16 10.91
C GLY A 199 1.68 -7.27 11.62
N LEU A 200 2.10 -6.25 12.34
CA LEU A 200 3.27 -6.32 13.22
C LEU A 200 2.92 -7.09 14.50
N TYR A 201 3.84 -7.89 14.99
CA TYR A 201 3.69 -8.64 16.23
C TYR A 201 4.35 -7.91 17.40
N LYS A 202 3.72 -7.92 18.56
CA LYS A 202 4.25 -7.27 19.79
C LYS A 202 4.07 -8.19 20.98
N ASN A 203 5.07 -9.01 21.24
CA ASN A 203 5.14 -9.80 22.46
C ASN A 203 6.54 -9.67 23.08
N PRO A 204 6.70 -9.01 24.22
CA PRO A 204 7.99 -8.87 24.91
C PRO A 204 8.48 -10.17 25.53
N GLU A 205 7.61 -11.15 25.78
CA GLU A 205 7.95 -12.47 26.34
C GLU A 205 8.49 -13.43 25.27
N ASP A 206 8.20 -13.17 24.00
CA ASP A 206 8.73 -13.95 22.89
C ASP A 206 10.07 -13.36 22.43
N PRO A 207 11.23 -14.06 22.63
CA PRO A 207 12.54 -13.53 22.28
C PRO A 207 12.82 -13.48 20.78
N ARG A 208 11.99 -14.12 19.95
CA ARG A 208 12.18 -14.17 18.49
C ARG A 208 12.04 -12.80 17.86
N VAL A 209 12.94 -12.47 16.95
CA VAL A 209 12.89 -11.23 16.15
C VAL A 209 11.86 -11.35 15.03
N MET A 210 11.82 -12.51 14.38
CA MET A 210 10.88 -12.83 13.30
C MET A 210 9.95 -13.94 13.77
N VAL A 211 8.65 -13.74 13.57
CA VAL A 211 7.61 -14.71 13.89
C VAL A 211 6.73 -14.99 12.68
N PRO A 212 6.10 -16.16 12.56
CA PRO A 212 5.13 -16.40 11.51
C PRO A 212 4.02 -15.32 11.53
N LYS A 213 3.54 -14.93 10.36
CA LYS A 213 2.36 -14.08 10.29
C LYS A 213 1.16 -14.79 10.90
N ARG A 214 0.27 -13.99 11.45
CA ARG A 214 -1.00 -14.48 11.98
C ARG A 214 -1.78 -15.22 10.90
N GLU A 215 -2.45 -16.29 11.28
CA GLU A 215 -3.37 -17.01 10.39
C GLU A 215 -4.37 -16.05 9.74
N GLY A 216 -4.61 -16.22 8.45
CA GLY A 216 -5.46 -15.33 7.68
C GLY A 216 -4.82 -13.99 7.27
N HIS A 217 -3.51 -13.79 7.49
CA HIS A 217 -2.79 -12.57 7.08
C HIS A 217 -1.74 -12.82 5.98
N GLY A 218 -1.91 -13.90 5.22
CA GLY A 218 -0.99 -14.32 4.16
C GLY A 218 0.18 -15.15 4.66
N LEU A 219 1.11 -15.45 3.76
CA LEU A 219 2.29 -16.27 4.02
C LEU A 219 3.47 -15.43 4.50
N GLY A 220 4.41 -16.07 5.20
CA GLY A 220 5.68 -15.48 5.59
C GLY A 220 5.79 -15.13 7.07
N THR A 221 6.70 -14.23 7.37
CA THR A 221 7.03 -13.80 8.73
C THR A 221 6.82 -12.30 8.93
N THR A 222 6.75 -11.87 10.19
CA THR A 222 6.70 -10.46 10.58
C THR A 222 7.67 -10.20 11.74
N ILE A 223 7.95 -8.93 12.01
CA ILE A 223 8.86 -8.53 13.08
C ILE A 223 8.11 -8.47 14.40
N ASN A 224 8.75 -9.02 15.46
CA ASN A 224 8.32 -8.87 16.84
C ASN A 224 8.87 -7.55 17.43
N VAL A 225 8.12 -6.47 17.31
CA VAL A 225 8.51 -5.17 17.90
C VAL A 225 8.45 -5.14 19.43
N GLY A 226 7.96 -6.21 20.08
CA GLY A 226 8.01 -6.41 21.54
C GLY A 226 9.39 -6.87 21.99
N SER A 227 10.12 -7.65 21.20
CA SER A 227 11.46 -8.16 21.53
C SER A 227 12.53 -7.06 21.40
N ARG A 228 13.64 -7.21 22.13
CA ARG A 228 14.80 -6.29 22.02
C ARG A 228 15.38 -6.28 20.60
N GLY A 229 15.59 -7.47 20.02
CA GLY A 229 16.12 -7.61 18.66
C GLY A 229 15.19 -7.02 17.61
N GLY A 230 13.87 -7.23 17.74
CA GLY A 230 12.88 -6.66 16.82
C GLY A 230 12.86 -5.12 16.85
N ARG A 231 12.97 -4.50 18.05
CA ARG A 231 13.09 -3.05 18.18
C ARG A 231 14.36 -2.50 17.52
N ILE A 232 15.50 -3.17 17.73
CA ILE A 232 16.76 -2.79 17.09
C ILE A 232 16.62 -2.90 15.56
N ALA A 233 16.03 -3.97 15.04
CA ALA A 233 15.81 -4.14 13.60
C ALA A 233 14.94 -3.03 13.00
N VAL A 234 13.85 -2.64 13.69
CA VAL A 234 12.97 -1.55 13.24
C VAL A 234 13.70 -0.20 13.26
N VAL A 235 14.47 0.09 14.32
CA VAL A 235 15.26 1.32 14.42
C VAL A 235 16.33 1.36 13.34
N ALA A 236 17.07 0.26 13.14
CA ALA A 236 18.10 0.16 12.09
C ALA A 236 17.49 0.38 10.69
N PHE A 237 16.33 -0.21 10.42
CA PHE A 237 15.61 0.01 9.16
C PHE A 237 15.16 1.46 8.99
N ALA A 238 14.62 2.09 10.03
CA ALA A 238 14.23 3.50 10.00
C ALA A 238 15.44 4.41 9.76
N VAL A 239 16.55 4.17 10.44
CA VAL A 239 17.83 4.91 10.26
C VAL A 239 18.34 4.74 8.83
N ALA A 240 18.32 3.53 8.29
CA ALA A 240 18.77 3.24 6.92
C ALA A 240 17.92 3.97 5.85
N ILE A 241 16.66 4.31 6.15
CA ILE A 241 15.81 5.11 5.26
C ILE A 241 16.00 6.61 5.50
N ILE A 242 15.97 7.04 6.76
CA ILE A 242 15.93 8.46 7.12
C ILE A 242 17.29 9.13 6.88
N VAL A 243 18.39 8.46 7.24
CA VAL A 243 19.74 9.06 7.13
C VAL A 243 20.07 9.46 5.69
N PRO A 244 19.91 8.61 4.66
CA PRO A 244 20.14 9.05 3.29
C PRO A 244 19.27 10.24 2.87
N ILE A 245 17.99 10.26 3.25
CA ILE A 245 17.07 11.36 2.93
C ILE A 245 17.54 12.67 3.56
N VAL A 246 17.97 12.63 4.83
CA VAL A 246 18.47 13.80 5.55
C VAL A 246 19.80 14.27 4.96
N LEU A 247 20.72 13.34 4.66
CA LEU A 247 22.00 13.68 4.03
C LEU A 247 21.82 14.34 2.66
N ILE A 248 20.92 13.82 1.84
CA ILE A 248 20.56 14.39 0.54
C ILE A 248 19.97 15.80 0.72
N ALA A 249 19.09 16.00 1.68
CA ALA A 249 18.48 17.30 1.94
C ALA A 249 19.46 18.33 2.54
N TRP A 250 20.57 17.88 3.14
CA TRP A 250 21.56 18.75 3.80
C TRP A 250 22.78 19.05 2.92
N LEU A 251 23.14 18.12 2.01
CA LEU A 251 24.32 18.24 1.13
C LEU A 251 23.96 18.78 -0.28
N GLY A 252 22.66 18.79 -0.66
CA GLY A 252 22.14 19.35 -1.91
C GLY A 252 21.53 20.72 -1.68
#